data_bf442bb288648bdb8fbdc0c85c38b47e
#
_entry.id   bf442bb288648bdb8fbdc0c85c38b47e
#
_cell.length_a   1.000
_cell.length_b   1.000
_cell.length_c   1.000
_cell.angle_alpha   90.00
_cell.angle_beta   90.00
_cell.angle_gamma   90.00
#
_symmetry.space_group_name_H-M   'P 1'
#
loop_
_entity.id
_entity.type
_entity.pdbx_description
1 polymer ?
#
loop_
_entity_poly.entity_id
_entity_poly.type
_entity_poly.pdbx_seq_one_letter_code
_entity_poly.pdbx_strand_id
1 'polypeptide(L)'
;MKLARRLDGIEPFYVMEVAKTADEIARGPLCDPAQGGRRMIYLNIGEPEWGAAPLVEQAARDCIAEVRTRYTQATGTPELREAISRWYGQRFGLNIAPERIVVTAGASAALQLACLALFERGDRVLMPDPSYPCNRHFVAAADAEAVLLPCGPEQRFQPSADQVAKAWDARTAGVLLASPSNPTGTSIPPEELRAISALVQERGGVTVVDEIYLGLSYDERYGESALALGDHIVSINSFSKYFGMTGWRLGWLVLPPELVAPVEKLAQNLFICPSALAQHAALACFEAQSLAEYERRRAELRERRDFIVPALRELGLSVPVVPDGAFYAWIDVSSVGKNSWDYAFELMQHAQIALTPGRDFGHDDPARWLRLSFAGPMNDLREAVARWKACL
;
A
#
# COMPACT_ATOMS: atom_id res chain seq x y z
N MET A 1 17.76 -30.91 2.69
CA MET A 1 16.29 -30.69 2.61
C MET A 1 15.99 -30.07 1.26
N LYS A 2 14.94 -30.50 0.52
CA LYS A 2 14.54 -29.92 -0.76
C LYS A 2 13.57 -28.75 -0.49
N LEU A 3 13.89 -27.56 -0.98
CA LEU A 3 13.00 -26.40 -0.92
C LEU A 3 12.09 -26.36 -2.16
N ALA A 4 10.97 -25.66 -2.05
CA ALA A 4 10.08 -25.41 -3.17
C ALA A 4 10.72 -24.40 -4.13
N ARG A 5 10.67 -24.65 -5.46
CA ARG A 5 11.28 -23.80 -6.47
C ARG A 5 10.75 -22.37 -6.50
N ARG A 6 9.51 -22.16 -6.03
CA ARG A 6 8.92 -20.80 -5.95
C ARG A 6 9.72 -19.86 -5.05
N LEU A 7 10.50 -20.39 -4.09
CA LEU A 7 11.36 -19.58 -3.23
C LEU A 7 12.55 -18.95 -3.98
N ASP A 8 12.96 -19.54 -5.10
CA ASP A 8 14.04 -19.00 -5.92
C ASP A 8 13.64 -17.66 -6.60
N GLY A 9 12.32 -17.42 -6.78
CA GLY A 9 11.77 -16.19 -7.34
C GLY A 9 11.27 -15.18 -6.31
N ILE A 10 11.46 -15.45 -5.01
CA ILE A 10 11.05 -14.54 -3.93
C ILE A 10 12.28 -13.85 -3.34
N GLU A 11 12.40 -12.56 -3.58
CA GLU A 11 13.50 -11.74 -3.05
C GLU A 11 13.24 -11.30 -1.61
N PRO A 12 14.31 -11.01 -0.82
CA PRO A 12 14.16 -10.35 0.47
C PRO A 12 13.46 -9.00 0.33
N PHE A 13 12.75 -8.58 1.36
CA PHE A 13 12.14 -7.25 1.41
C PHE A 13 13.19 -6.25 1.91
N TYR A 14 13.91 -5.57 1.00
CA TYR A 14 15.04 -4.70 1.32
C TYR A 14 14.67 -3.50 2.19
N VAL A 15 13.40 -3.03 2.17
CA VAL A 15 12.90 -2.03 3.14
C VAL A 15 13.18 -2.46 4.58
N MET A 16 13.06 -3.76 4.88
CA MET A 16 13.33 -4.29 6.23
C MET A 16 14.83 -4.33 6.54
N GLU A 17 15.69 -4.55 5.54
CA GLU A 17 17.15 -4.50 5.71
C GLU A 17 17.61 -3.07 5.98
N VAL A 18 17.07 -2.11 5.22
CA VAL A 18 17.31 -0.67 5.45
C VAL A 18 16.87 -0.26 6.86
N ALA A 19 15.68 -0.70 7.30
CA ALA A 19 15.19 -0.41 8.65
C ALA A 19 16.11 -1.00 9.73
N LYS A 20 16.57 -2.26 9.55
CA LYS A 20 17.50 -2.90 10.49
C LYS A 20 18.83 -2.14 10.59
N THR A 21 19.39 -1.72 9.46
CA THR A 21 20.63 -0.93 9.44
C THR A 21 20.43 0.44 10.11
N ALA A 22 19.28 1.10 9.85
CA ALA A 22 18.95 2.35 10.52
C ALA A 22 18.85 2.19 12.04
N ASP A 23 18.26 1.08 12.52
CA ASP A 23 18.18 0.75 13.94
C ASP A 23 19.55 0.43 14.56
N GLU A 24 20.44 -0.22 13.83
CA GLU A 24 21.83 -0.47 14.28
C GLU A 24 22.57 0.86 14.44
N ILE A 25 22.49 1.78 13.48
CA ILE A 25 23.07 3.12 13.55
C ILE A 25 22.44 3.92 14.70
N ALA A 26 21.13 3.84 14.88
CA ALA A 26 20.40 4.56 15.92
C ALA A 26 20.83 4.19 17.36
N ARG A 27 21.32 2.95 17.54
CA ARG A 27 21.88 2.46 18.83
C ARG A 27 23.37 2.79 18.99
N GLY A 28 24.01 3.28 17.93
CA GLY A 28 25.44 3.56 17.90
C GLY A 28 25.82 5.00 18.29
N PRO A 29 27.11 5.32 18.33
CA PRO A 29 27.61 6.61 18.78
C PRO A 29 27.15 7.79 17.92
N LEU A 30 26.83 7.59 16.65
CA LEU A 30 26.31 8.64 15.76
C LEU A 30 24.96 9.20 16.21
N CYS A 31 24.18 8.41 16.96
CA CYS A 31 22.87 8.83 17.48
C CYS A 31 22.86 8.99 19.01
N ASP A 32 24.01 8.87 19.67
CA ASP A 32 24.12 9.07 21.12
C ASP A 32 24.26 10.56 21.48
N PRO A 33 23.28 11.19 22.15
CA PRO A 33 23.35 12.61 22.54
C PRO A 33 24.52 12.92 23.44
N ALA A 34 24.98 11.95 24.27
CA ALA A 34 26.14 12.15 25.17
C ALA A 34 27.45 12.31 24.38
N GLN A 35 27.49 11.86 23.13
CA GLN A 35 28.64 12.02 22.22
C GLN A 35 28.42 13.09 21.15
N GLY A 36 27.38 13.93 21.31
CA GLY A 36 27.02 14.96 20.33
C GLY A 36 26.25 14.40 19.10
N GLY A 37 25.82 13.14 19.18
CA GLY A 37 25.05 12.48 18.13
C GLY A 37 23.62 13.02 18.03
N ARG A 38 23.00 12.80 16.88
CA ARG A 38 21.60 13.20 16.58
C ARG A 38 20.74 11.99 16.38
N ARG A 39 19.48 11.98 16.89
CA ARG A 39 18.56 10.87 16.68
C ARG A 39 18.37 10.55 15.20
N MET A 40 18.11 9.28 14.89
CA MET A 40 17.69 8.84 13.56
C MET A 40 16.29 9.38 13.24
N ILE A 41 16.09 9.87 12.02
CA ILE A 41 14.79 10.26 11.48
C ILE A 41 14.38 9.19 10.46
N TYR A 42 13.30 8.49 10.74
CA TYR A 42 12.80 7.39 9.92
C TYR A 42 11.78 7.89 8.89
N LEU A 43 12.22 8.08 7.65
CA LEU A 43 11.35 8.41 6.51
C LEU A 43 11.26 7.24 5.51
N ASN A 44 11.67 6.05 5.92
CA ASN A 44 11.60 4.82 5.14
C ASN A 44 10.36 3.97 5.47
N ILE A 45 9.68 4.23 6.60
CA ILE A 45 8.62 3.38 7.11
C ILE A 45 7.28 3.76 6.45
N GLY A 46 6.57 2.76 5.92
CA GLY A 46 5.25 2.92 5.32
C GLY A 46 4.12 2.80 6.34
N GLU A 47 4.23 3.46 7.49
CA GLU A 47 3.27 3.42 8.58
C GLU A 47 2.99 4.83 9.11
N PRO A 48 1.70 5.22 9.26
CA PRO A 48 1.35 6.47 9.92
C PRO A 48 1.83 6.48 11.37
N GLU A 49 2.18 7.66 11.90
CA GLU A 49 2.57 7.83 13.31
C GLU A 49 1.43 7.58 14.30
N TRP A 50 0.20 7.62 13.84
CA TRP A 50 -0.99 7.41 14.65
C TRP A 50 -1.37 5.94 14.72
N GLY A 51 -1.79 5.49 15.88
CA GLY A 51 -2.48 4.23 16.08
C GLY A 51 -3.97 4.30 15.70
N ALA A 52 -4.73 3.29 16.09
CA ALA A 52 -6.18 3.28 15.93
C ALA A 52 -6.85 4.47 16.64
N ALA A 53 -8.05 4.86 16.19
CA ALA A 53 -8.81 5.91 16.86
C ALA A 53 -9.20 5.48 18.30
N PRO A 54 -9.34 6.42 19.26
CA PRO A 54 -9.63 6.07 20.66
C PRO A 54 -10.84 5.16 20.85
N LEU A 55 -11.92 5.35 20.07
CA LEU A 55 -13.10 4.49 20.12
C LEU A 55 -12.80 3.05 19.68
N VAL A 56 -11.89 2.86 18.73
CA VAL A 56 -11.46 1.53 18.27
C VAL A 56 -10.71 0.80 19.38
N GLU A 57 -9.82 1.50 20.09
CA GLU A 57 -9.09 0.94 21.23
C GLU A 57 -10.05 0.60 22.39
N GLN A 58 -11.04 1.45 22.64
CA GLN A 58 -12.06 1.18 23.67
C GLN A 58 -12.89 -0.04 23.29
N ALA A 59 -13.37 -0.13 22.04
CA ALA A 59 -14.12 -1.28 21.56
C ALA A 59 -13.34 -2.61 21.68
N ALA A 60 -12.00 -2.56 21.50
CA ALA A 60 -11.15 -3.73 21.72
C ALA A 60 -11.12 -4.16 23.19
N ARG A 61 -10.97 -3.20 24.13
CA ARG A 61 -11.01 -3.49 25.57
C ARG A 61 -12.34 -4.12 25.98
N ASP A 62 -13.44 -3.58 25.46
CA ASP A 62 -14.79 -4.07 25.74
C ASP A 62 -14.99 -5.49 25.17
N CYS A 63 -14.50 -5.74 23.94
CA CYS A 63 -14.53 -7.05 23.31
C CYS A 63 -13.83 -8.11 24.15
N ILE A 64 -12.67 -7.80 24.72
CA ILE A 64 -11.92 -8.71 25.61
C ILE A 64 -12.69 -8.92 26.90
N ALA A 65 -13.22 -7.87 27.54
CA ALA A 65 -13.98 -7.94 28.79
C ALA A 65 -15.26 -8.79 28.65
N GLU A 66 -15.91 -8.72 27.48
CA GLU A 66 -17.14 -9.47 27.19
C GLU A 66 -16.87 -10.87 26.58
N VAL A 67 -15.61 -11.28 26.49
CA VAL A 67 -15.21 -12.59 25.97
C VAL A 67 -15.67 -12.85 24.52
N ARG A 68 -15.74 -11.80 23.68
CA ARG A 68 -16.12 -11.89 22.26
C ARG A 68 -14.92 -12.23 21.36
N THR A 69 -14.09 -13.20 21.76
CA THR A 69 -12.84 -13.56 21.07
C THR A 69 -12.88 -14.95 20.45
N ARG A 70 -14.08 -15.47 20.19
CA ARG A 70 -14.27 -16.79 19.57
C ARG A 70 -14.15 -16.70 18.05
N TYR A 71 -14.05 -17.85 17.37
CA TYR A 71 -14.07 -17.90 15.91
C TYR A 71 -15.32 -17.21 15.33
N THR A 72 -15.10 -16.53 14.22
CA THR A 72 -16.15 -15.90 13.42
C THR A 72 -16.33 -16.65 12.08
N GLN A 73 -17.17 -16.15 11.20
CA GLN A 73 -17.26 -16.64 9.82
C GLN A 73 -15.96 -16.36 9.08
N ALA A 74 -15.61 -17.21 8.13
CA ALA A 74 -14.37 -17.06 7.33
C ALA A 74 -14.36 -15.79 6.48
N THR A 75 -15.54 -15.32 6.07
CA THR A 75 -15.72 -14.06 5.33
C THR A 75 -15.80 -12.83 6.23
N GLY A 76 -15.69 -13.00 7.55
CA GLY A 76 -15.86 -11.94 8.54
C GLY A 76 -17.27 -11.84 9.12
N THR A 77 -17.41 -11.08 10.20
CA THR A 77 -18.71 -10.90 10.85
C THR A 77 -19.68 -10.14 9.95
N PRO A 78 -20.99 -10.49 9.95
CA PRO A 78 -22.01 -9.80 9.16
C PRO A 78 -22.04 -8.30 9.46
N GLU A 79 -21.93 -7.93 10.73
CA GLU A 79 -21.97 -6.53 11.20
C GLU A 79 -20.83 -5.70 10.58
N LEU A 80 -19.62 -6.26 10.50
CA LEU A 80 -18.47 -5.57 9.89
C LEU A 80 -18.62 -5.46 8.38
N ARG A 81 -19.07 -6.51 7.70
CA ARG A 81 -19.33 -6.48 6.25
C ARG A 81 -20.40 -5.45 5.89
N GLU A 82 -21.48 -5.35 6.67
CA GLU A 82 -22.50 -4.32 6.52
C GLU A 82 -21.95 -2.91 6.81
N ALA A 83 -21.09 -2.75 7.83
CA ALA A 83 -20.47 -1.47 8.12
C ALA A 83 -19.55 -0.99 7.00
N ILE A 84 -18.74 -1.90 6.41
CA ILE A 84 -17.94 -1.62 5.23
C ILE A 84 -18.83 -1.24 4.03
N SER A 85 -19.90 -1.98 3.78
CA SER A 85 -20.88 -1.69 2.72
C SER A 85 -21.45 -0.27 2.87
N ARG A 86 -21.93 0.09 4.07
CA ARG A 86 -22.43 1.44 4.35
C ARG A 86 -21.37 2.51 4.13
N TRP A 87 -20.12 2.24 4.50
CA TRP A 87 -19.01 3.17 4.29
C TRP A 87 -18.76 3.44 2.81
N TYR A 88 -18.82 2.41 1.93
CA TYR A 88 -18.76 2.60 0.48
C TYR A 88 -19.90 3.48 -0.03
N GLY A 89 -21.11 3.29 0.50
CA GLY A 89 -22.26 4.14 0.17
C GLY A 89 -22.06 5.60 0.57
N GLN A 90 -21.62 5.82 1.80
CA GLN A 90 -21.45 7.18 2.34
C GLN A 90 -20.29 7.94 1.72
N ARG A 91 -19.18 7.25 1.47
CA ARG A 91 -17.94 7.90 1.01
C ARG A 91 -17.83 8.00 -0.51
N PHE A 92 -18.26 6.98 -1.22
CA PHE A 92 -18.06 6.86 -2.67
C PHE A 92 -19.38 6.81 -3.47
N GLY A 93 -20.53 6.82 -2.81
CA GLY A 93 -21.83 6.69 -3.46
C GLY A 93 -22.10 5.31 -4.07
N LEU A 94 -21.38 4.26 -3.63
CA LEU A 94 -21.42 2.92 -4.19
C LEU A 94 -22.30 1.99 -3.36
N ASN A 95 -23.20 1.26 -4.01
CA ASN A 95 -24.03 0.24 -3.37
C ASN A 95 -23.35 -1.12 -3.49
N ILE A 96 -22.50 -1.47 -2.53
CA ILE A 96 -21.79 -2.75 -2.47
C ILE A 96 -22.56 -3.72 -1.58
N ALA A 97 -23.01 -4.85 -2.14
CA ALA A 97 -23.68 -5.88 -1.35
C ALA A 97 -22.73 -6.48 -0.29
N PRO A 98 -23.11 -6.55 1.00
CA PRO A 98 -22.25 -7.10 2.05
C PRO A 98 -21.74 -8.51 1.77
N GLU A 99 -22.48 -9.31 1.00
CA GLU A 99 -22.14 -10.68 0.59
C GLU A 99 -20.89 -10.72 -0.30
N ARG A 100 -20.59 -9.64 -1.02
CA ARG A 100 -19.40 -9.50 -1.87
C ARG A 100 -18.14 -9.16 -1.07
N ILE A 101 -18.26 -8.79 0.21
CA ILE A 101 -17.16 -8.36 1.06
C ILE A 101 -16.62 -9.56 1.82
N VAL A 102 -15.33 -9.82 1.68
CA VAL A 102 -14.59 -10.84 2.42
C VAL A 102 -13.53 -10.17 3.28
N VAL A 103 -13.72 -10.18 4.58
CA VAL A 103 -12.77 -9.65 5.57
C VAL A 103 -11.58 -10.58 5.68
N THR A 104 -10.38 -10.03 5.82
CA THR A 104 -9.12 -10.79 5.80
C THR A 104 -8.14 -10.34 6.89
N ALA A 105 -7.09 -11.14 7.12
CA ALA A 105 -5.97 -10.78 8.01
C ALA A 105 -5.03 -9.72 7.38
N GLY A 106 -5.59 -8.55 7.07
CA GLY A 106 -4.94 -7.45 6.37
C GLY A 106 -4.96 -7.61 4.85
N ALA A 107 -4.56 -6.55 4.13
CA ALA A 107 -4.48 -6.57 2.65
C ALA A 107 -3.54 -7.67 2.12
N SER A 108 -2.50 -8.06 2.88
CA SER A 108 -1.60 -9.14 2.46
C SER A 108 -2.33 -10.47 2.29
N ALA A 109 -3.22 -10.81 3.23
CA ALA A 109 -4.05 -12.02 3.10
C ALA A 109 -5.09 -11.88 1.98
N ALA A 110 -5.62 -10.67 1.77
CA ALA A 110 -6.52 -10.38 0.64
C ALA A 110 -5.82 -10.60 -0.71
N LEU A 111 -4.62 -10.04 -0.89
CA LEU A 111 -3.79 -10.23 -2.09
C LEU A 111 -3.44 -11.70 -2.32
N GLN A 112 -3.06 -12.42 -1.25
CA GLN A 112 -2.77 -13.85 -1.33
C GLN A 112 -4.00 -14.66 -1.77
N LEU A 113 -5.17 -14.41 -1.17
CA LEU A 113 -6.42 -15.08 -1.55
C LEU A 113 -6.79 -14.77 -2.99
N ALA A 114 -6.71 -13.51 -3.42
CA ALA A 114 -7.00 -13.10 -4.78
C ALA A 114 -6.06 -13.81 -5.77
N CYS A 115 -4.75 -13.78 -5.54
CA CYS A 115 -3.78 -14.43 -6.43
C CYS A 115 -3.99 -15.94 -6.52
N LEU A 116 -4.23 -16.62 -5.37
CA LEU A 116 -4.46 -18.07 -5.34
C LEU A 116 -5.80 -18.48 -5.97
N ALA A 117 -6.81 -17.59 -5.97
CA ALA A 117 -8.12 -17.87 -6.57
C ALA A 117 -8.15 -17.61 -8.08
N LEU A 118 -7.30 -16.70 -8.58
CA LEU A 118 -7.41 -16.12 -9.91
C LEU A 118 -6.28 -16.52 -10.86
N PHE A 119 -5.11 -16.92 -10.34
CA PHE A 119 -3.93 -17.18 -11.15
C PHE A 119 -3.36 -18.55 -10.85
N GLU A 120 -2.79 -19.19 -11.89
CA GLU A 120 -2.18 -20.50 -11.78
C GLU A 120 -0.88 -20.59 -12.59
N ARG A 121 -0.27 -21.76 -12.57
CA ARG A 121 0.99 -22.00 -13.29
C ARG A 121 0.84 -21.78 -14.79
N GLY A 122 1.65 -20.88 -15.33
CA GLY A 122 1.67 -20.52 -16.75
C GLY A 122 0.99 -19.20 -17.04
N ASP A 123 0.20 -18.69 -16.09
CA ASP A 123 -0.42 -17.39 -16.22
C ASP A 123 0.60 -16.25 -16.10
N ARG A 124 0.30 -15.14 -16.76
CA ARG A 124 1.01 -13.86 -16.66
C ARG A 124 0.09 -12.80 -16.09
N VAL A 125 0.59 -12.03 -15.13
CA VAL A 125 -0.14 -10.93 -14.50
C VAL A 125 0.63 -9.64 -14.76
N LEU A 126 0.00 -8.69 -15.47
CA LEU A 126 0.63 -7.40 -15.78
C LEU A 126 0.52 -6.48 -14.58
N MET A 127 1.61 -5.77 -14.27
CA MET A 127 1.74 -4.90 -13.11
C MET A 127 2.58 -3.67 -13.45
N PRO A 128 2.35 -2.50 -12.79
CA PRO A 128 3.23 -1.34 -12.96
C PRO A 128 4.64 -1.59 -12.41
N ASP A 129 5.62 -0.95 -13.00
CA ASP A 129 6.97 -0.75 -12.48
C ASP A 129 7.26 0.75 -12.44
N PRO A 130 7.41 1.38 -11.26
CA PRO A 130 7.51 0.77 -9.92
C PRO A 130 6.17 0.35 -9.31
N SER A 131 6.22 -0.60 -8.37
CA SER A 131 5.06 -1.07 -7.60
C SER A 131 5.43 -1.54 -6.19
N TYR A 132 4.42 -1.84 -5.37
CA TYR A 132 4.65 -2.42 -4.05
C TYR A 132 5.32 -3.80 -4.17
N PRO A 133 6.49 -4.02 -3.54
CA PRO A 133 7.33 -5.20 -3.78
C PRO A 133 6.61 -6.54 -3.62
N CYS A 134 5.75 -6.65 -2.58
CA CYS A 134 5.09 -7.90 -2.28
C CYS A 134 4.10 -8.35 -3.36
N ASN A 135 3.58 -7.43 -4.19
CA ASN A 135 2.58 -7.78 -5.21
C ASN A 135 3.11 -8.82 -6.18
N ARG A 136 4.34 -8.64 -6.73
CA ARG A 136 4.96 -9.65 -7.61
C ARG A 136 5.22 -10.97 -6.90
N HIS A 137 5.47 -10.94 -5.60
CA HIS A 137 5.70 -12.14 -4.80
C HIS A 137 4.41 -12.90 -4.48
N PHE A 138 3.26 -12.24 -4.33
CA PHE A 138 1.96 -12.91 -4.25
C PHE A 138 1.62 -13.64 -5.55
N VAL A 139 1.90 -13.02 -6.71
CA VAL A 139 1.75 -13.66 -8.03
C VAL A 139 2.67 -14.87 -8.14
N ALA A 140 3.95 -14.72 -7.78
CA ALA A 140 4.92 -15.83 -7.79
C ALA A 140 4.54 -16.96 -6.81
N ALA A 141 3.95 -16.64 -5.65
CA ALA A 141 3.46 -17.64 -4.70
C ALA A 141 2.28 -18.45 -5.23
N ALA A 142 1.52 -17.91 -6.19
CA ALA A 142 0.48 -18.62 -6.95
C ALA A 142 1.03 -19.42 -8.15
N ASP A 143 2.37 -19.56 -8.27
CA ASP A 143 3.07 -20.18 -9.40
C ASP A 143 2.85 -19.45 -10.76
N ALA A 144 2.37 -18.21 -10.77
CA ALA A 144 2.21 -17.36 -11.93
C ALA A 144 3.41 -16.41 -12.15
N GLU A 145 3.49 -15.82 -13.33
CA GLU A 145 4.56 -14.89 -13.73
C GLU A 145 4.09 -13.42 -13.59
N ALA A 146 4.75 -12.63 -12.75
CA ALA A 146 4.54 -11.19 -12.70
C ALA A 146 5.29 -10.50 -13.84
N VAL A 147 4.58 -9.75 -14.68
CA VAL A 147 5.13 -8.98 -15.80
C VAL A 147 5.09 -7.51 -15.47
N LEU A 148 6.24 -6.93 -15.20
CA LEU A 148 6.37 -5.53 -14.83
C LEU A 148 6.37 -4.64 -16.09
N LEU A 149 5.50 -3.63 -16.10
CA LEU A 149 5.37 -2.63 -17.18
C LEU A 149 6.09 -1.36 -16.75
N PRO A 150 7.19 -0.95 -17.39
CA PRO A 150 7.88 0.30 -17.06
C PRO A 150 6.94 1.50 -17.19
N CYS A 151 6.80 2.28 -16.12
CA CYS A 151 5.93 3.43 -16.03
C CYS A 151 6.72 4.66 -15.58
N GLY A 152 6.94 5.60 -16.48
CA GLY A 152 7.69 6.82 -16.22
C GLY A 152 6.85 7.95 -15.61
N PRO A 153 7.51 9.07 -15.29
CA PRO A 153 6.82 10.25 -14.72
C PRO A 153 5.79 10.87 -15.67
N GLU A 154 5.95 10.75 -16.98
CA GLU A 154 5.00 11.22 -17.99
C GLU A 154 3.64 10.52 -17.90
N GLN A 155 3.63 9.29 -17.39
CA GLN A 155 2.44 8.48 -17.13
C GLN A 155 2.07 8.46 -15.64
N ARG A 156 2.66 9.36 -14.83
CA ARG A 156 2.46 9.39 -13.37
C ARG A 156 2.87 8.10 -12.68
N PHE A 157 3.82 7.35 -13.25
CA PHE A 157 4.25 6.03 -12.77
C PHE A 157 3.11 4.99 -12.71
N GLN A 158 2.12 5.13 -13.59
CA GLN A 158 0.97 4.23 -13.69
C GLN A 158 0.86 3.70 -15.13
N PRO A 159 0.38 2.47 -15.34
CA PRO A 159 0.27 1.91 -16.68
C PRO A 159 -0.84 2.58 -17.49
N SER A 160 -0.65 2.66 -18.80
CA SER A 160 -1.69 3.04 -19.75
C SER A 160 -2.38 1.81 -20.35
N ALA A 161 -3.60 1.99 -20.87
CA ALA A 161 -4.32 0.95 -21.59
C ALA A 161 -3.53 0.45 -22.80
N ASP A 162 -2.82 1.34 -23.49
CA ASP A 162 -1.95 0.99 -24.62
C ASP A 162 -0.78 0.07 -24.22
N GLN A 163 -0.16 0.34 -23.07
CA GLN A 163 0.91 -0.53 -22.56
C GLN A 163 0.36 -1.91 -22.19
N VAL A 164 -0.79 -1.96 -21.51
CA VAL A 164 -1.46 -3.22 -21.18
C VAL A 164 -1.81 -3.98 -22.45
N ALA A 165 -2.39 -3.31 -23.47
CA ALA A 165 -2.73 -3.93 -24.75
C ALA A 165 -1.51 -4.53 -25.48
N LYS A 166 -0.39 -3.83 -25.48
CA LYS A 166 0.87 -4.27 -26.12
C LYS A 166 1.52 -5.45 -25.38
N ALA A 167 1.41 -5.49 -24.06
CA ALA A 167 2.00 -6.55 -23.24
C ALA A 167 1.11 -7.80 -23.13
N TRP A 168 -0.16 -7.70 -23.55
CA TRP A 168 -1.12 -8.78 -23.43
C TRP A 168 -0.86 -9.89 -24.44
N ASP A 169 -0.73 -11.12 -23.96
CA ASP A 169 -0.59 -12.32 -24.80
C ASP A 169 -1.57 -13.44 -24.37
N ALA A 170 -1.44 -14.62 -25.00
CA ALA A 170 -2.33 -15.76 -24.74
C ALA A 170 -2.20 -16.36 -23.33
N ARG A 171 -1.17 -16.00 -22.58
CA ARG A 171 -0.95 -16.43 -21.19
C ARG A 171 -1.37 -15.37 -20.18
N THR A 172 -1.72 -14.18 -20.64
CA THR A 172 -2.09 -13.08 -19.72
C THR A 172 -3.47 -13.33 -19.14
N ALA A 173 -3.53 -13.51 -17.80
CA ALA A 173 -4.77 -13.79 -17.07
C ALA A 173 -5.40 -12.52 -16.47
N GLY A 174 -4.62 -11.44 -16.32
CA GLY A 174 -5.15 -10.20 -15.75
C GLY A 174 -4.12 -9.16 -15.43
N VAL A 175 -4.57 -8.12 -14.73
CA VAL A 175 -3.76 -7.02 -14.23
C VAL A 175 -3.88 -6.93 -12.71
N LEU A 176 -2.77 -6.56 -12.02
CA LEU A 176 -2.78 -6.20 -10.61
C LEU A 176 -2.23 -4.77 -10.48
N LEU A 177 -3.11 -3.85 -10.16
CA LEU A 177 -2.89 -2.41 -10.11
C LEU A 177 -2.95 -1.91 -8.67
N ALA A 178 -2.40 -0.72 -8.41
CA ALA A 178 -2.57 -0.03 -7.12
C ALA A 178 -2.86 1.46 -7.36
N SER A 179 -3.93 1.95 -6.75
CA SER A 179 -4.35 3.36 -6.90
C SER A 179 -5.02 3.88 -5.62
N PRO A 180 -4.38 4.82 -4.91
CA PRO A 180 -3.01 5.35 -5.03
C PRO A 180 -1.92 4.32 -4.79
N SER A 181 -0.76 4.47 -5.43
CA SER A 181 0.33 3.49 -5.42
C SER A 181 1.38 3.76 -4.33
N ASN A 182 1.99 2.71 -3.85
CA ASN A 182 3.29 2.69 -3.19
C ASN A 182 4.30 2.15 -4.23
N PRO A 183 5.38 2.90 -4.59
CA PRO A 183 6.05 3.94 -3.80
C PRO A 183 5.72 5.39 -4.18
N THR A 184 4.94 5.64 -5.19
CA THR A 184 4.87 6.93 -5.88
C THR A 184 3.85 7.91 -5.29
N GLY A 185 2.85 7.40 -4.55
CA GLY A 185 1.73 8.20 -4.05
C GLY A 185 0.80 8.70 -5.17
N THR A 186 0.91 8.13 -6.37
CA THR A 186 0.13 8.53 -7.54
C THR A 186 -1.01 7.58 -7.83
N SER A 187 -2.12 8.12 -8.32
CA SER A 187 -3.28 7.35 -8.74
C SER A 187 -3.32 7.18 -10.26
N ILE A 188 -3.98 6.12 -10.71
CA ILE A 188 -4.31 5.91 -12.11
C ILE A 188 -5.40 6.94 -12.50
N PRO A 189 -5.25 7.69 -13.61
CA PRO A 189 -6.32 8.53 -14.11
C PRO A 189 -7.61 7.73 -14.33
N PRO A 190 -8.80 8.23 -13.91
CA PRO A 190 -10.04 7.46 -14.00
C PRO A 190 -10.38 6.99 -15.41
N GLU A 191 -10.03 7.78 -16.42
CA GLU A 191 -10.19 7.45 -17.83
C GLU A 191 -9.29 6.26 -18.24
N GLU A 192 -8.04 6.23 -17.76
CA GLU A 192 -7.11 5.12 -18.02
C GLU A 192 -7.54 3.85 -17.27
N LEU A 193 -7.94 3.97 -16.01
CA LEU A 193 -8.42 2.80 -15.26
C LEU A 193 -9.65 2.16 -15.93
N ARG A 194 -10.55 2.99 -16.45
CA ARG A 194 -11.72 2.53 -17.22
C ARG A 194 -11.29 1.83 -18.52
N ALA A 195 -10.34 2.43 -19.25
CA ALA A 195 -9.86 1.86 -20.51
C ALA A 195 -9.11 0.53 -20.25
N ILE A 196 -8.27 0.44 -19.23
CA ILE A 196 -7.59 -0.80 -18.83
C ILE A 196 -8.63 -1.87 -18.46
N SER A 197 -9.60 -1.53 -17.60
CA SER A 197 -10.61 -2.48 -17.15
C SER A 197 -11.45 -3.02 -18.31
N ALA A 198 -11.87 -2.17 -19.24
CA ALA A 198 -12.62 -2.56 -20.43
C ALA A 198 -11.80 -3.50 -21.34
N LEU A 199 -10.52 -3.18 -21.58
CA LEU A 199 -9.62 -4.02 -22.36
C LEU A 199 -9.43 -5.39 -21.72
N VAL A 200 -9.18 -5.43 -20.40
CA VAL A 200 -8.98 -6.66 -19.64
C VAL A 200 -10.24 -7.55 -19.72
N GLN A 201 -11.41 -6.95 -19.56
CA GLN A 201 -12.70 -7.66 -19.65
C GLN A 201 -12.94 -8.20 -21.07
N GLU A 202 -12.64 -7.41 -22.12
CA GLU A 202 -12.73 -7.86 -23.52
C GLU A 202 -11.84 -9.07 -23.80
N ARG A 203 -10.66 -9.12 -23.16
CA ARG A 203 -9.70 -10.23 -23.29
C ARG A 203 -10.01 -11.41 -22.39
N GLY A 204 -11.09 -11.36 -21.59
CA GLY A 204 -11.47 -12.41 -20.64
C GLY A 204 -10.60 -12.51 -19.40
N GLY A 205 -9.83 -11.46 -19.10
CA GLY A 205 -8.96 -11.39 -17.93
C GLY A 205 -9.64 -10.75 -16.71
N VAL A 206 -8.90 -10.66 -15.61
CA VAL A 206 -9.37 -10.06 -14.34
C VAL A 206 -8.62 -8.77 -14.02
N THR A 207 -9.35 -7.76 -13.54
CA THR A 207 -8.80 -6.52 -13.01
C THR A 207 -8.82 -6.55 -11.50
N VAL A 208 -7.62 -6.62 -10.89
CA VAL A 208 -7.43 -6.52 -9.44
C VAL A 208 -6.86 -5.14 -9.14
N VAL A 209 -7.49 -4.40 -8.23
CA VAL A 209 -7.04 -3.06 -7.82
C VAL A 209 -6.81 -3.01 -6.32
N ASP A 210 -5.57 -2.75 -5.91
CA ASP A 210 -5.22 -2.47 -4.52
C ASP A 210 -5.53 -1.01 -4.21
N GLU A 211 -6.56 -0.78 -3.40
CA GLU A 211 -7.08 0.52 -2.99
C GLU A 211 -6.75 0.86 -1.52
N ILE A 212 -5.72 0.23 -0.96
CA ILE A 212 -5.35 0.39 0.46
C ILE A 212 -5.14 1.87 0.86
N TYR A 213 -4.78 2.73 -0.09
CA TYR A 213 -4.58 4.16 0.12
C TYR A 213 -5.73 5.04 -0.38
N LEU A 214 -6.81 4.48 -0.92
CA LEU A 214 -7.92 5.27 -1.50
C LEU A 214 -8.52 6.25 -0.49
N GLY A 215 -8.68 5.85 0.78
CA GLY A 215 -9.11 6.74 1.85
C GLY A 215 -8.18 7.94 2.11
N LEU A 216 -6.94 7.89 1.64
CA LEU A 216 -5.91 8.93 1.74
C LEU A 216 -5.68 9.68 0.42
N SER A 217 -6.65 9.71 -0.50
CA SER A 217 -6.60 10.57 -1.68
C SER A 217 -6.76 12.04 -1.27
N TYR A 218 -5.96 12.92 -1.88
CA TYR A 218 -5.94 14.36 -1.60
C TYR A 218 -6.59 15.18 -2.70
N ASP A 219 -6.81 14.58 -3.86
CA ASP A 219 -7.42 15.20 -5.04
C ASP A 219 -8.73 14.48 -5.37
N GLU A 220 -9.83 15.22 -5.47
CA GLU A 220 -11.16 14.69 -5.75
C GLU A 220 -11.22 13.91 -7.07
N ARG A 221 -10.42 14.31 -8.08
CA ARG A 221 -10.31 13.59 -9.35
C ARG A 221 -9.91 12.12 -9.19
N TYR A 222 -9.12 11.81 -8.15
CA TYR A 222 -8.58 10.48 -7.89
C TYR A 222 -9.23 9.80 -6.67
N GLY A 223 -10.33 10.38 -6.18
CA GLY A 223 -11.03 9.91 -4.99
C GLY A 223 -12.07 8.82 -5.24
N GLU A 224 -12.24 8.34 -6.48
CA GLU A 224 -13.22 7.31 -6.84
C GLU A 224 -12.63 5.90 -6.67
N SER A 225 -13.45 4.96 -6.20
CA SER A 225 -13.09 3.54 -6.16
C SER A 225 -13.22 2.90 -7.55
N ALA A 226 -12.31 1.99 -7.87
CA ALA A 226 -12.41 1.15 -9.07
C ALA A 226 -13.71 0.35 -9.15
N LEU A 227 -14.37 0.09 -8.01
CA LEU A 227 -15.69 -0.57 -7.95
C LEU A 227 -16.80 0.22 -8.66
N ALA A 228 -16.60 1.52 -8.93
CA ALA A 228 -17.51 2.31 -9.76
C ALA A 228 -17.55 1.83 -11.23
N LEU A 229 -16.55 1.06 -11.68
CA LEU A 229 -16.49 0.50 -13.03
C LEU A 229 -17.40 -0.73 -13.20
N GLY A 230 -17.81 -1.38 -12.11
CA GLY A 230 -18.73 -2.50 -12.14
C GLY A 230 -18.37 -3.66 -11.23
N ASP A 231 -19.24 -4.67 -11.24
CA ASP A 231 -19.13 -5.82 -10.34
C ASP A 231 -18.02 -6.81 -10.72
N HIS A 232 -17.40 -6.65 -11.90
CA HIS A 232 -16.30 -7.47 -12.38
C HIS A 232 -14.94 -7.11 -11.77
N ILE A 233 -14.86 -6.02 -11.04
CA ILE A 233 -13.62 -5.57 -10.37
C ILE A 233 -13.40 -6.34 -9.07
N VAL A 234 -12.16 -6.78 -8.87
CA VAL A 234 -11.66 -7.26 -7.56
C VAL A 234 -10.94 -6.09 -6.90
N SER A 235 -11.52 -5.55 -5.82
CA SER A 235 -10.90 -4.48 -5.03
C SER A 235 -10.33 -5.04 -3.73
N ILE A 236 -9.15 -4.56 -3.36
CA ILE A 236 -8.46 -4.88 -2.11
C ILE A 236 -8.34 -3.61 -1.28
N ASN A 237 -8.70 -3.68 0.00
CA ASN A 237 -8.57 -2.54 0.89
C ASN A 237 -8.13 -3.00 2.30
N SER A 238 -7.85 -2.06 3.19
CA SER A 238 -7.29 -2.37 4.50
C SER A 238 -7.66 -1.33 5.56
N PHE A 239 -7.74 -1.80 6.81
CA PHE A 239 -7.80 -0.93 7.98
C PHE A 239 -6.43 -0.34 8.35
N SER A 240 -5.34 -0.75 7.71
CA SER A 240 -3.97 -0.36 8.10
C SER A 240 -3.65 1.11 7.89
N LYS A 241 -4.19 1.77 6.85
CA LYS A 241 -3.70 3.10 6.44
C LYS A 241 -4.64 4.22 6.86
N TYR A 242 -5.75 4.40 6.16
CA TYR A 242 -6.74 5.43 6.50
C TYR A 242 -7.27 5.29 7.94
N PHE A 243 -7.53 4.06 8.38
CA PHE A 243 -8.07 3.76 9.71
C PHE A 243 -7.01 3.63 10.82
N GLY A 244 -5.71 3.67 10.49
CA GLY A 244 -4.62 3.63 11.46
C GLY A 244 -4.47 2.31 12.23
N MET A 245 -4.97 1.20 11.70
CA MET A 245 -4.96 -0.12 12.36
C MET A 245 -3.87 -1.04 11.78
N THR A 246 -2.64 -0.58 11.63
CA THR A 246 -1.55 -1.34 10.98
C THR A 246 -1.27 -2.69 11.66
N GLY A 247 -0.99 -2.69 12.95
CA GLY A 247 -0.68 -3.88 13.75
C GLY A 247 -1.86 -4.80 14.03
N TRP A 248 -3.10 -4.38 13.76
CA TRP A 248 -4.32 -5.17 13.99
C TRP A 248 -4.55 -6.25 12.94
N ARG A 249 -3.86 -6.16 11.80
CA ARG A 249 -3.91 -7.11 10.71
C ARG A 249 -5.35 -7.36 10.22
N LEU A 250 -6.02 -6.31 9.76
CA LEU A 250 -7.39 -6.37 9.24
C LEU A 250 -7.48 -5.66 7.88
N GLY A 251 -8.18 -6.27 6.93
CA GLY A 251 -8.45 -5.76 5.59
C GLY A 251 -9.64 -6.47 4.98
N TRP A 252 -9.91 -6.20 3.72
CA TRP A 252 -11.01 -6.87 3.01
C TRP A 252 -10.81 -6.89 1.50
N LEU A 253 -11.52 -7.81 0.86
CA LEU A 253 -11.75 -7.90 -0.58
C LEU A 253 -13.19 -7.48 -0.86
N VAL A 254 -13.42 -6.81 -1.99
CA VAL A 254 -14.74 -6.76 -2.64
C VAL A 254 -14.62 -7.55 -3.93
N LEU A 255 -15.46 -8.56 -4.07
CA LEU A 255 -15.36 -9.56 -5.14
C LEU A 255 -16.55 -9.49 -6.10
N PRO A 256 -16.36 -9.88 -7.38
CA PRO A 256 -17.45 -10.36 -8.23
C PRO A 256 -18.26 -11.43 -7.51
N PRO A 257 -19.61 -11.46 -7.66
CA PRO A 257 -20.46 -12.42 -6.94
C PRO A 257 -20.02 -13.88 -7.10
N GLU A 258 -19.59 -14.28 -8.29
CA GLU A 258 -19.15 -15.64 -8.63
C GLU A 258 -17.84 -16.06 -7.94
N LEU A 259 -17.02 -15.11 -7.51
CA LEU A 259 -15.76 -15.38 -6.83
C LEU A 259 -15.90 -15.51 -5.31
N VAL A 260 -17.03 -15.10 -4.73
CA VAL A 260 -17.21 -15.11 -3.27
C VAL A 260 -17.07 -16.53 -2.70
N ALA A 261 -17.83 -17.50 -3.21
CA ALA A 261 -17.81 -18.86 -2.70
C ALA A 261 -16.44 -19.58 -2.90
N PRO A 262 -15.76 -19.46 -4.06
CA PRO A 262 -14.40 -19.98 -4.21
C PRO A 262 -13.40 -19.35 -3.23
N VAL A 263 -13.44 -18.03 -3.04
CA VAL A 263 -12.52 -17.32 -2.11
C VAL A 263 -12.84 -17.66 -0.66
N GLU A 264 -14.13 -17.78 -0.29
CA GLU A 264 -14.54 -18.24 1.04
C GLU A 264 -13.98 -19.63 1.34
N LYS A 265 -14.06 -20.56 0.39
CA LYS A 265 -13.49 -21.90 0.54
C LYS A 265 -11.97 -21.87 0.80
N LEU A 266 -11.23 -21.00 0.11
CA LEU A 266 -9.81 -20.79 0.39
C LEU A 266 -9.59 -20.18 1.77
N ALA A 267 -10.34 -19.15 2.14
CA ALA A 267 -10.23 -18.47 3.43
C ALA A 267 -10.48 -19.43 4.60
N GLN A 268 -11.51 -20.30 4.50
CA GLN A 268 -11.83 -21.33 5.49
C GLN A 268 -10.63 -22.28 5.73
N ASN A 269 -9.93 -22.68 4.68
CA ASN A 269 -8.85 -23.66 4.77
C ASN A 269 -7.48 -23.04 5.09
N LEU A 270 -7.24 -21.79 4.71
CA LEU A 270 -5.94 -21.14 4.92
C LEU A 270 -5.89 -20.32 6.21
N PHE A 271 -7.01 -19.74 6.66
CA PHE A 271 -7.06 -18.78 7.75
C PHE A 271 -8.10 -19.09 8.82
N ILE A 272 -9.09 -19.97 8.56
CA ILE A 272 -10.27 -20.24 9.40
C ILE A 272 -11.17 -19.02 9.50
N CYS A 273 -10.69 -17.92 10.09
CA CYS A 273 -11.36 -16.62 10.14
C CYS A 273 -10.34 -15.49 10.43
N PRO A 274 -10.67 -14.22 10.14
CA PRO A 274 -9.88 -13.08 10.62
C PRO A 274 -9.95 -12.94 12.14
N SER A 275 -9.05 -12.13 12.72
CA SER A 275 -9.05 -11.83 14.17
C SER A 275 -10.41 -11.31 14.64
N ALA A 276 -11.09 -12.04 15.50
CA ALA A 276 -12.36 -11.61 16.08
C ALA A 276 -12.23 -10.27 16.82
N LEU A 277 -11.16 -10.12 17.61
CA LEU A 277 -10.85 -8.87 18.32
C LEU A 277 -10.76 -7.68 17.36
N ALA A 278 -9.98 -7.83 16.28
CA ALA A 278 -9.81 -6.77 15.31
C ALA A 278 -11.11 -6.42 14.57
N GLN A 279 -11.94 -7.41 14.25
CA GLN A 279 -13.24 -7.21 13.60
C GLN A 279 -14.22 -6.43 14.49
N HIS A 280 -14.36 -6.82 15.78
CA HIS A 280 -15.23 -6.12 16.70
C HIS A 280 -14.75 -4.68 16.95
N ALA A 281 -13.45 -4.47 17.12
CA ALA A 281 -12.87 -3.14 17.29
C ALA A 281 -13.09 -2.26 16.05
N ALA A 282 -12.96 -2.82 14.85
CA ALA A 282 -13.09 -2.09 13.59
C ALA A 282 -14.49 -1.52 13.33
N LEU A 283 -15.53 -2.02 13.98
CA LEU A 283 -16.87 -1.42 13.91
C LEU A 283 -16.85 0.05 14.35
N ALA A 284 -16.04 0.37 15.37
CA ALA A 284 -15.88 1.74 15.86
C ALA A 284 -15.12 2.66 14.87
N CYS A 285 -14.48 2.13 13.82
CA CYS A 285 -13.89 2.94 12.76
C CYS A 285 -14.94 3.77 12.00
N PHE A 286 -16.15 3.27 11.91
CA PHE A 286 -17.25 3.89 11.15
C PHE A 286 -18.12 4.83 11.96
N GLU A 287 -17.82 5.01 13.25
CA GLU A 287 -18.46 6.01 14.10
C GLU A 287 -18.06 7.44 13.65
N ALA A 288 -19.00 8.37 13.73
CA ALA A 288 -18.80 9.74 13.27
C ALA A 288 -17.55 10.41 13.87
N GLN A 289 -17.28 10.15 15.16
CA GLN A 289 -16.09 10.68 15.85
C GLN A 289 -14.78 10.10 15.27
N SER A 290 -14.74 8.81 14.98
CA SER A 290 -13.57 8.16 14.36
C SER A 290 -13.35 8.64 12.94
N LEU A 291 -14.42 8.77 12.14
CA LEU A 291 -14.35 9.30 10.78
C LEU A 291 -13.84 10.75 10.77
N ALA A 292 -14.29 11.60 11.68
CA ALA A 292 -13.81 12.97 11.82
C ALA A 292 -12.29 13.01 12.14
N GLU A 293 -11.83 12.11 13.01
CA GLU A 293 -10.39 11.99 13.32
C GLU A 293 -9.57 11.54 12.11
N TYR A 294 -10.06 10.57 11.32
CA TYR A 294 -9.34 10.14 10.12
C TYR A 294 -9.27 11.23 9.04
N GLU A 295 -10.33 12.02 8.88
CA GLU A 295 -10.29 13.16 7.96
C GLU A 295 -9.34 14.27 8.43
N ARG A 296 -9.25 14.53 9.74
CA ARG A 296 -8.24 15.43 10.31
C ARG A 296 -6.82 14.93 9.99
N ARG A 297 -6.56 13.64 10.21
CA ARG A 297 -5.26 13.00 9.91
C ARG A 297 -4.93 13.05 8.41
N ARG A 298 -5.91 12.83 7.54
CA ARG A 298 -5.75 12.96 6.09
C ARG A 298 -5.39 14.39 5.69
N ALA A 299 -6.02 15.39 6.27
CA ALA A 299 -5.69 16.80 6.04
C ALA A 299 -4.25 17.11 6.49
N GLU A 300 -3.83 16.61 7.64
CA GLU A 300 -2.46 16.77 8.15
C GLU A 300 -1.41 16.09 7.23
N LEU A 301 -1.68 14.91 6.70
CA LEU A 301 -0.81 14.27 5.71
C LEU A 301 -0.71 15.10 4.43
N ARG A 302 -1.81 15.71 3.99
CA ARG A 302 -1.79 16.65 2.85
C ARG A 302 -0.89 17.85 3.13
N GLU A 303 -0.96 18.45 4.31
CA GLU A 303 -0.08 19.55 4.72
C GLU A 303 1.41 19.12 4.71
N ARG A 304 1.69 17.92 5.18
CA ARG A 304 3.06 17.35 5.15
C ARG A 304 3.56 17.17 3.72
N ARG A 305 2.73 16.68 2.81
CA ARG A 305 3.05 16.61 1.37
C ARG A 305 3.34 18.00 0.81
N ASP A 306 2.47 18.95 1.09
CA ASP A 306 2.54 20.32 0.56
C ASP A 306 3.77 21.08 1.10
N PHE A 307 4.33 20.64 2.24
CA PHE A 307 5.62 21.07 2.75
C PHE A 307 6.80 20.35 2.10
N ILE A 308 6.80 18.99 2.14
CA ILE A 308 8.01 18.23 1.80
C ILE A 308 8.35 18.28 0.31
N VAL A 309 7.35 18.26 -0.59
CA VAL A 309 7.60 18.24 -2.03
C VAL A 309 8.30 19.52 -2.52
N PRO A 310 7.84 20.75 -2.20
CA PRO A 310 8.58 21.97 -2.51
C PRO A 310 9.96 22.01 -1.85
N ALA A 311 10.07 21.61 -0.58
CA ALA A 311 11.34 21.62 0.14
C ALA A 311 12.41 20.73 -0.52
N LEU A 312 12.03 19.55 -1.00
CA LEU A 312 12.93 18.66 -1.76
C LEU A 312 13.38 19.30 -3.08
N ARG A 313 12.47 19.97 -3.79
CA ARG A 313 12.80 20.68 -5.03
C ARG A 313 13.76 21.86 -4.79
N GLU A 314 13.61 22.58 -3.68
CA GLU A 314 14.55 23.63 -3.26
C GLU A 314 15.95 23.10 -2.94
N LEU A 315 16.06 21.82 -2.55
CA LEU A 315 17.34 21.12 -2.40
C LEU A 315 17.96 20.68 -3.75
N GLY A 316 17.30 20.94 -4.89
CA GLY A 316 17.75 20.47 -6.21
C GLY A 316 17.39 19.02 -6.51
N LEU A 317 16.57 18.38 -5.68
CA LEU A 317 16.07 17.02 -5.89
C LEU A 317 14.78 17.07 -6.70
N SER A 318 14.64 16.17 -7.67
CA SER A 318 13.43 16.13 -8.49
C SER A 318 12.37 15.24 -7.87
N VAL A 319 11.16 15.79 -7.67
CA VAL A 319 9.92 15.03 -7.43
C VAL A 319 9.04 15.30 -8.65
N PRO A 320 9.16 14.47 -9.73
CA PRO A 320 8.55 14.80 -11.02
C PRO A 320 7.04 14.79 -11.00
N VAL A 321 6.44 13.95 -10.17
CA VAL A 321 4.98 13.89 -9.98
C VAL A 321 4.65 14.14 -8.52
N VAL A 322 3.80 15.15 -8.28
CA VAL A 322 3.29 15.42 -6.92
C VAL A 322 2.33 14.30 -6.53
N PRO A 323 2.51 13.66 -5.37
CA PRO A 323 1.58 12.62 -4.90
C PRO A 323 0.16 13.17 -4.73
N ASP A 324 -0.83 12.45 -5.23
CA ASP A 324 -2.25 12.77 -5.06
C ASP A 324 -2.92 11.93 -3.96
N GLY A 325 -2.19 10.98 -3.38
CA GLY A 325 -2.66 10.12 -2.31
C GLY A 325 -1.52 9.45 -1.53
N ALA A 326 -1.86 8.52 -0.65
CA ALA A 326 -0.93 7.84 0.25
C ALA A 326 -0.11 8.83 1.10
N PHE A 327 1.14 8.49 1.41
CA PHE A 327 2.07 9.36 2.15
C PHE A 327 3.52 9.15 1.70
N TYR A 328 3.72 9.00 0.37
CA TYR A 328 5.04 8.80 -0.22
C TYR A 328 5.37 9.87 -1.25
N ALA A 329 6.64 10.26 -1.31
CA ALA A 329 7.23 10.99 -2.41
C ALA A 329 8.29 10.11 -3.08
N TRP A 330 8.23 10.04 -4.42
CA TRP A 330 9.18 9.32 -5.26
C TRP A 330 10.17 10.32 -5.85
N ILE A 331 11.42 10.22 -5.42
CA ILE A 331 12.46 11.23 -5.61
C ILE A 331 13.47 10.72 -6.61
N ASP A 332 13.73 11.48 -7.66
CA ASP A 332 14.83 11.28 -8.59
C ASP A 332 16.11 11.88 -7.98
N VAL A 333 17.09 11.04 -7.72
CA VAL A 333 18.38 11.44 -7.14
C VAL A 333 19.54 11.44 -8.15
N SER A 334 19.24 11.35 -9.45
CA SER A 334 20.28 11.37 -10.51
C SER A 334 21.15 12.63 -10.47
N SER A 335 20.61 13.78 -10.02
CA SER A 335 21.35 15.02 -9.83
C SER A 335 22.47 14.94 -8.80
N VAL A 336 22.41 13.97 -7.87
CA VAL A 336 23.44 13.78 -6.82
C VAL A 336 24.68 13.04 -7.35
N GLY A 337 24.57 12.39 -8.54
CA GLY A 337 25.68 11.65 -9.15
C GLY A 337 26.03 10.32 -8.47
N LYS A 338 25.11 9.79 -7.64
CA LYS A 338 25.24 8.52 -6.91
C LYS A 338 24.03 7.63 -7.19
N ASN A 339 24.21 6.31 -7.07
CA ASN A 339 23.06 5.42 -7.06
C ASN A 339 22.26 5.55 -5.76
N SER A 340 20.95 5.29 -5.82
CA SER A 340 20.03 5.49 -4.70
C SER A 340 20.33 4.62 -3.49
N TRP A 341 20.89 3.42 -3.70
CA TRP A 341 21.26 2.51 -2.62
C TRP A 341 22.38 3.10 -1.77
N ASP A 342 23.52 3.45 -2.39
CA ASP A 342 24.66 4.01 -1.70
C ASP A 342 24.32 5.36 -1.04
N TYR A 343 23.52 6.17 -1.76
CA TYR A 343 23.10 7.47 -1.25
C TYR A 343 22.17 7.36 -0.03
N ALA A 344 21.26 6.39 0.01
CA ALA A 344 20.44 6.15 1.20
C ALA A 344 21.27 5.79 2.43
N PHE A 345 22.30 4.93 2.27
CA PHE A 345 23.20 4.56 3.36
C PHE A 345 24.09 5.73 3.80
N GLU A 346 24.55 6.55 2.86
CA GLU A 346 25.29 7.77 3.16
C GLU A 346 24.45 8.76 3.97
N LEU A 347 23.18 8.97 3.62
CA LEU A 347 22.26 9.81 4.38
C LEU A 347 22.00 9.28 5.79
N MET A 348 21.94 7.97 5.99
CA MET A 348 21.86 7.38 7.32
C MET A 348 23.10 7.66 8.16
N GLN A 349 24.30 7.60 7.57
CA GLN A 349 25.57 7.82 8.28
C GLN A 349 25.82 9.30 8.58
N HIS A 350 25.56 10.21 7.64
CA HIS A 350 25.97 11.61 7.76
C HIS A 350 24.84 12.53 8.22
N ALA A 351 23.60 12.23 7.86
CA ALA A 351 22.43 13.03 8.21
C ALA A 351 21.52 12.38 9.27
N GLN A 352 21.72 11.09 9.56
CA GLN A 352 20.83 10.26 10.39
C GLN A 352 19.37 10.32 9.85
N ILE A 353 19.22 10.14 8.52
CA ILE A 353 17.95 10.07 7.82
C ILE A 353 17.88 8.72 7.12
N ALA A 354 16.84 7.93 7.42
CA ALA A 354 16.58 6.67 6.75
C ALA A 354 15.52 6.85 5.65
N LEU A 355 15.87 6.47 4.40
CA LEU A 355 15.03 6.50 3.22
C LEU A 355 15.03 5.11 2.57
N THR A 356 14.08 4.81 1.68
CA THR A 356 14.06 3.53 0.99
C THR A 356 14.57 3.68 -0.44
N PRO A 357 15.64 2.94 -0.85
CA PRO A 357 16.12 2.90 -2.23
C PRO A 357 15.09 2.29 -3.20
N GLY A 358 15.18 2.66 -4.48
CA GLY A 358 14.27 2.21 -5.53
C GLY A 358 14.30 0.72 -5.82
N ARG A 359 15.39 0.04 -5.47
CA ARG A 359 15.64 -1.39 -5.74
C ARG A 359 14.49 -2.31 -5.32
N ASP A 360 13.77 -1.97 -4.26
CA ASP A 360 12.63 -2.77 -3.78
C ASP A 360 11.43 -2.73 -4.72
N PHE A 361 11.24 -1.59 -5.40
CA PHE A 361 9.96 -1.25 -6.02
C PHE A 361 9.85 -1.63 -7.48
N GLY A 362 10.95 -1.95 -8.14
CA GLY A 362 10.95 -2.29 -9.55
C GLY A 362 12.33 -2.57 -10.11
N HIS A 363 12.36 -2.77 -11.44
CA HIS A 363 13.56 -3.10 -12.19
C HIS A 363 13.94 -1.99 -13.18
N ASP A 364 13.02 -1.06 -13.48
CA ASP A 364 13.26 0.05 -14.42
C ASP A 364 14.02 1.17 -13.71
N ASP A 365 15.34 1.21 -13.96
CA ASP A 365 16.30 2.17 -13.41
C ASP A 365 16.18 2.41 -11.88
N PRO A 366 16.15 1.35 -11.05
CA PRO A 366 15.92 1.49 -9.61
C PRO A 366 17.02 2.27 -8.90
N ALA A 367 18.21 2.38 -9.51
CA ALA A 367 19.34 3.12 -8.97
C ALA A 367 19.10 4.64 -8.95
N ARG A 368 18.14 5.13 -9.71
CA ARG A 368 17.77 6.54 -9.83
C ARG A 368 16.86 7.03 -8.71
N TRP A 369 16.12 6.14 -8.02
CA TRP A 369 14.98 6.53 -7.23
C TRP A 369 15.13 6.28 -5.73
N LEU A 370 14.59 7.20 -4.92
CA LEU A 370 14.37 7.05 -3.49
C LEU A 370 12.91 7.25 -3.14
N ARG A 371 12.36 6.42 -2.24
CA ARG A 371 11.07 6.66 -1.62
C ARG A 371 11.25 7.35 -0.27
N LEU A 372 10.58 8.49 -0.09
CA LEU A 372 10.40 9.16 1.19
C LEU A 372 8.98 8.96 1.67
N SER A 373 8.79 8.55 2.93
CA SER A 373 7.51 8.55 3.62
C SER A 373 7.36 9.85 4.41
N PHE A 374 6.27 10.58 4.17
CA PHE A 374 5.91 11.76 4.97
C PHE A 374 4.82 11.46 6.02
N ALA A 375 4.71 10.18 6.41
CA ALA A 375 3.76 9.73 7.43
C ALA A 375 4.14 10.17 8.86
N GLY A 376 5.41 10.48 9.09
CA GLY A 376 5.93 10.95 10.39
C GLY A 376 5.64 12.43 10.68
N PRO A 377 5.98 12.92 11.90
CA PRO A 377 5.66 14.27 12.36
C PRO A 377 6.26 15.37 11.46
N MET A 378 5.55 16.50 11.32
CA MET A 378 6.01 17.66 10.56
C MET A 378 7.40 18.18 11.03
N ASN A 379 7.67 18.11 12.34
CA ASN A 379 8.98 18.54 12.87
C ASN A 379 10.12 17.65 12.39
N ASP A 380 9.87 16.34 12.23
CA ASP A 380 10.85 15.40 11.69
C ASP A 380 11.13 15.68 10.21
N LEU A 381 10.10 16.02 9.43
CA LEU A 381 10.26 16.41 8.04
C LEU A 381 11.09 17.69 7.89
N ARG A 382 10.82 18.72 8.72
CA ARG A 382 11.60 19.97 8.74
C ARG A 382 13.05 19.75 9.12
N GLU A 383 13.27 18.96 10.15
CA GLU A 383 14.61 18.61 10.61
C GLU A 383 15.36 17.79 9.56
N ALA A 384 14.72 16.82 8.93
CA ALA A 384 15.30 16.02 7.85
C ALA A 384 15.73 16.90 6.67
N VAL A 385 14.89 17.82 6.20
CA VAL A 385 15.24 18.76 5.12
C VAL A 385 16.47 19.60 5.50
N ALA A 386 16.52 20.12 6.73
CA ALA A 386 17.66 20.93 7.20
C ALA A 386 18.96 20.10 7.25
N ARG A 387 18.90 18.86 7.74
CA ARG A 387 20.05 17.95 7.77
C ARG A 387 20.49 17.52 6.38
N TRP A 388 19.53 17.23 5.49
CA TRP A 388 19.81 16.84 4.10
C TRP A 388 20.51 17.97 3.35
N LYS A 389 20.04 19.22 3.51
CA LYS A 389 20.68 20.41 2.95
C LYS A 389 22.15 20.55 3.34
N ALA A 390 22.52 20.17 4.55
CA ALA A 390 23.90 20.25 5.04
C ALA A 390 24.81 19.16 4.45
N CYS A 391 24.24 18.15 3.76
CA CYS A 391 24.96 17.04 3.13
C CYS A 391 25.06 17.16 1.60
N LEU A 392 24.39 18.14 0.98
CA LEU A 392 24.46 18.48 -0.45
C LEU A 392 25.55 19.52 -0.71
#